data_a2ce9ca30a484bbfdc7fa41a02e8083d
#
_entry.id   a2ce9ca30a484bbfdc7fa41a02e8083d
#
_cell.length_a   1.000
_cell.length_b   1.000
_cell.length_c   1.000
_cell.angle_alpha   90.00
_cell.angle_beta   90.00
_cell.angle_gamma   90.00
#
_symmetry.space_group_name_H-M   'P 1'
#
loop_
_entity.id
_entity.type
_entity.pdbx_description
1 polymer ?
#
loop_
_entity_poly.entity_id
_entity_poly.type
_entity_poly.pdbx_seq_one_letter_code
_entity_poly.pdbx_strand_id
1 'polypeptide(L)'
;MFDNLKKAFSNASTGFSEKDLNEKDIEDVLFELEINLLESDVATEVIDSIKDSLKEKIIGSRVEKKNIQNFVKQSLIEFISETFDNAGHVDLVERINEKKSSNEPFIIVFVGINGTGKTTSLAKIANMLKNEKLSVVIAAADTYRAGAIEQLREHTNRLNLKIIAQNYGSDPAAVAKDA
;
A
#
# COMPACT_ATOMS: atom_id res chain seq x y z
N MET A 1 -4.67 7.78 7.91
CA MET A 1 -3.32 7.23 7.66
C MET A 1 -2.63 7.92 6.49
N PHE A 2 -3.07 7.77 5.23
CA PHE A 2 -2.38 8.38 4.07
C PHE A 2 -2.25 9.91 4.10
N ASP A 3 -3.22 10.63 4.67
CA ASP A 3 -3.15 12.10 4.77
C ASP A 3 -2.05 12.57 5.73
N ASN A 4 -1.83 11.85 6.83
CA ASN A 4 -0.75 12.14 7.78
C ASN A 4 0.62 11.87 7.15
N LEU A 5 0.75 10.73 6.46
CA LEU A 5 1.97 10.39 5.73
C LEU A 5 2.30 11.44 4.65
N LYS A 6 1.29 11.87 3.90
CA LYS A 6 1.44 12.93 2.89
C LYS A 6 1.86 14.26 3.52
N LYS A 7 1.31 14.62 4.69
CA LYS A 7 1.72 15.81 5.45
C LYS A 7 3.15 15.70 5.95
N ALA A 8 3.57 14.55 6.48
CA ALA A 8 4.93 14.32 6.96
C ALA A 8 5.96 14.63 5.85
N PHE A 9 5.77 14.06 4.66
CA PHE A 9 6.66 14.30 3.53
C PHE A 9 6.57 15.73 2.98
N SER A 10 5.38 16.35 3.01
CA SER A 10 5.22 17.76 2.59
C SER A 10 5.93 18.71 3.54
N ASN A 11 5.80 18.50 4.86
CA ASN A 11 6.44 19.33 5.89
C ASN A 11 7.96 19.20 5.80
N ALA A 12 8.49 17.98 5.68
CA ALA A 12 9.93 17.77 5.49
C ALA A 12 10.46 18.55 4.28
N SER A 13 9.78 18.49 3.15
CA SER A 13 10.22 19.21 1.94
C SER A 13 10.16 20.74 2.10
N THR A 14 9.19 21.28 2.86
CA THR A 14 9.07 22.74 3.11
C THR A 14 10.03 23.23 4.18
N GLY A 15 10.35 22.41 5.20
CA GLY A 15 11.29 22.76 6.27
C GLY A 15 12.69 23.13 5.77
N PHE A 16 13.06 22.62 4.58
CA PHE A 16 14.34 22.92 3.95
C PHE A 16 14.35 24.22 3.09
N SER A 17 13.25 24.98 3.01
CA SER A 17 13.09 26.00 1.96
C SER A 17 13.65 27.41 2.27
N GLU A 18 13.96 27.77 3.51
CA GLU A 18 14.10 29.20 3.88
C GLU A 18 15.43 29.63 4.51
N LYS A 19 16.40 28.75 4.79
CA LYS A 19 17.63 29.11 5.51
C LYS A 19 18.92 28.60 4.87
N ASP A 20 20.05 29.23 5.23
CA ASP A 20 21.38 28.65 5.10
C ASP A 20 21.43 27.37 5.92
N LEU A 21 21.24 26.20 5.27
CA LEU A 21 21.19 24.92 5.94
C LEU A 21 22.54 24.58 6.54
N ASN A 22 22.64 24.71 7.83
CA ASN A 22 23.70 24.08 8.59
C ASN A 22 23.29 22.65 8.98
N GLU A 23 24.22 21.86 9.44
CA GLU A 23 24.00 20.46 9.82
C GLU A 23 22.90 20.32 10.88
N LYS A 24 22.80 21.29 11.79
CA LYS A 24 21.77 21.33 12.85
C LYS A 24 20.36 21.54 12.25
N ASP A 25 20.21 22.44 11.26
CA ASP A 25 18.91 22.68 10.62
C ASP A 25 18.43 21.41 9.89
N ILE A 26 19.36 20.63 9.31
CA ILE A 26 19.05 19.34 8.70
C ILE A 26 18.56 18.33 9.75
N GLU A 27 19.26 18.23 10.87
CA GLU A 27 18.87 17.32 11.96
C GLU A 27 17.51 17.68 12.56
N ASP A 28 17.20 18.95 12.73
CA ASP A 28 15.91 19.42 13.25
C ASP A 28 14.75 19.01 12.32
N VAL A 29 14.92 19.15 11.00
CA VAL A 29 13.89 18.77 10.02
C VAL A 29 13.77 17.24 9.92
N LEU A 30 14.88 16.49 9.98
CA LEU A 30 14.84 15.03 10.00
C LEU A 30 14.18 14.48 11.26
N PHE A 31 14.36 15.16 12.40
CA PHE A 31 13.69 14.81 13.65
C PHE A 31 12.16 15.06 13.57
N GLU A 32 11.73 16.17 12.99
CA GLU A 32 10.31 16.44 12.77
C GLU A 32 9.69 15.40 11.80
N LEU A 33 10.42 15.02 10.75
CA LEU A 33 10.02 13.96 9.83
C LEU A 33 9.83 12.63 10.57
N GLU A 34 10.78 12.24 11.42
CA GLU A 34 10.72 11.02 12.24
C GLU A 34 9.45 10.99 13.09
N ILE A 35 9.14 12.06 13.83
CA ILE A 35 7.93 12.13 14.67
C ILE A 35 6.67 11.92 13.80
N ASN A 36 6.56 12.65 12.69
CA ASN A 36 5.40 12.55 11.81
C ASN A 36 5.25 11.16 11.16
N LEU A 37 6.35 10.48 10.87
CA LEU A 37 6.33 9.11 10.33
C LEU A 37 5.94 8.09 11.41
N LEU A 38 6.42 8.24 12.65
CA LEU A 38 6.01 7.42 13.80
C LEU A 38 4.51 7.58 14.08
N GLU A 39 3.98 8.80 14.06
CA GLU A 39 2.54 9.07 14.21
C GLU A 39 1.70 8.47 13.07
N SER A 40 2.35 8.14 11.95
CA SER A 40 1.72 7.50 10.79
C SER A 40 1.88 5.97 10.76
N ASP A 41 2.32 5.37 11.88
CA ASP A 41 2.57 3.92 12.04
C ASP A 41 3.63 3.36 11.07
N VAL A 42 4.62 4.17 10.67
CA VAL A 42 5.75 3.69 9.88
C VAL A 42 6.75 2.98 10.79
N ALA A 43 7.26 1.83 10.38
CA ALA A 43 8.25 1.07 11.14
C ALA A 43 9.55 1.86 11.34
N THR A 44 10.15 1.76 12.53
CA THR A 44 11.36 2.52 12.91
C THR A 44 12.52 2.26 11.97
N GLU A 45 12.74 1.02 11.55
CA GLU A 45 13.80 0.64 10.63
C GLU A 45 13.66 1.34 9.26
N VAL A 46 12.42 1.55 8.80
CA VAL A 46 12.15 2.28 7.56
C VAL A 46 12.41 3.77 7.75
N ILE A 47 12.04 4.32 8.91
CA ILE A 47 12.29 5.73 9.25
C ILE A 47 13.78 6.02 9.28
N ASP A 48 14.57 5.18 9.95
CA ASP A 48 16.01 5.31 10.02
C ASP A 48 16.64 5.25 8.61
N SER A 49 16.22 4.31 7.79
CA SER A 49 16.69 4.20 6.40
C SER A 49 16.35 5.44 5.56
N ILE A 50 15.17 6.03 5.74
CA ILE A 50 14.79 7.30 5.10
C ILE A 50 15.71 8.44 5.54
N LYS A 51 15.95 8.57 6.85
CA LYS A 51 16.79 9.64 7.43
C LYS A 51 18.22 9.54 6.93
N ASP A 52 18.80 8.35 6.94
CA ASP A 52 20.16 8.10 6.50
C ASP A 52 20.32 8.42 5.00
N SER A 53 19.41 7.93 4.17
CA SER A 53 19.40 8.23 2.73
C SER A 53 19.28 9.72 2.42
N LEU A 54 18.41 10.44 3.14
CA LEU A 54 18.26 11.88 2.98
C LEU A 54 19.50 12.63 3.46
N LYS A 55 20.06 12.25 4.62
CA LYS A 55 21.26 12.88 5.18
C LYS A 55 22.46 12.74 4.23
N GLU A 56 22.70 11.56 3.70
CA GLU A 56 23.76 11.32 2.72
C GLU A 56 23.57 12.14 1.45
N LYS A 57 22.37 12.15 0.88
CA LYS A 57 22.06 12.89 -0.35
C LYS A 57 22.18 14.40 -0.15
N ILE A 58 21.74 14.95 0.99
CA ILE A 58 21.79 16.39 1.27
C ILE A 58 23.24 16.82 1.52
N ILE A 59 23.99 16.12 2.36
CA ILE A 59 25.39 16.46 2.71
C ILE A 59 26.32 16.27 1.49
N GLY A 60 26.10 15.24 0.66
CA GLY A 60 26.88 14.95 -0.55
C GLY A 60 26.57 15.85 -1.74
N SER A 61 25.51 16.66 -1.70
CA SER A 61 25.05 17.45 -2.83
C SER A 61 25.40 18.94 -2.68
N ARG A 62 25.85 19.56 -3.80
CA ARG A 62 25.94 21.03 -3.93
C ARG A 62 24.62 21.58 -4.46
N VAL A 63 23.52 21.35 -3.75
CA VAL A 63 22.20 21.83 -4.17
C VAL A 63 22.06 23.34 -3.88
N GLU A 64 21.71 24.12 -4.88
CA GLU A 64 21.36 25.52 -4.66
C GLU A 64 20.12 25.61 -3.76
N LYS A 65 20.14 26.53 -2.78
CA LYS A 65 19.09 26.76 -1.78
C LYS A 65 17.67 26.78 -2.36
N LYS A 66 17.48 27.46 -3.48
CA LYS A 66 16.17 27.57 -4.17
C LYS A 66 15.64 26.24 -4.73
N ASN A 67 16.48 25.21 -4.83
CA ASN A 67 16.13 23.90 -5.40
C ASN A 67 16.07 22.79 -4.33
N ILE A 68 16.40 23.08 -3.06
CA ILE A 68 16.54 22.05 -2.05
C ILE A 68 15.21 21.33 -1.73
N GLN A 69 14.10 22.07 -1.75
CA GLN A 69 12.77 21.50 -1.54
C GLN A 69 12.42 20.44 -2.61
N ASN A 70 12.67 20.76 -3.87
CA ASN A 70 12.45 19.83 -4.97
C ASN A 70 13.41 18.64 -4.88
N PHE A 71 14.65 18.90 -4.49
CA PHE A 71 15.67 17.85 -4.30
C PHE A 71 15.26 16.86 -3.22
N VAL A 72 14.86 17.32 -2.02
CA VAL A 72 14.38 16.46 -0.92
C VAL A 72 13.15 15.67 -1.34
N LYS A 73 12.18 16.32 -2.01
CA LYS A 73 11.00 15.64 -2.52
C LYS A 73 11.35 14.53 -3.51
N GLN A 74 12.27 14.82 -4.44
CA GLN A 74 12.73 13.84 -5.43
C GLN A 74 13.48 12.69 -4.77
N SER A 75 14.36 12.97 -3.81
CA SER A 75 15.10 11.95 -3.05
C SER A 75 14.18 11.03 -2.26
N LEU A 76 13.09 11.56 -1.68
CA LEU A 76 12.07 10.75 -1.01
C LEU A 76 11.32 9.84 -2.00
N ILE A 77 10.94 10.36 -3.17
CA ILE A 77 10.29 9.57 -4.22
C ILE A 77 11.21 8.43 -4.68
N GLU A 78 12.48 8.74 -4.93
CA GLU A 78 13.48 7.75 -5.34
C GLU A 78 13.66 6.67 -4.27
N PHE A 79 13.85 7.05 -3.00
CA PHE A 79 13.98 6.10 -1.89
C PHE A 79 12.77 5.16 -1.79
N ILE A 80 11.56 5.71 -1.86
CA ILE A 80 10.33 4.91 -1.79
C ILE A 80 10.23 3.97 -3.00
N SER A 81 10.54 4.45 -4.21
CA SER A 81 10.53 3.63 -5.42
C SER A 81 11.54 2.50 -5.33
N GLU A 82 12.79 2.79 -4.96
CA GLU A 82 13.84 1.79 -4.76
C GLU A 82 13.46 0.75 -3.69
N THR A 83 12.80 1.18 -2.61
CA THR A 83 12.33 0.27 -1.56
C THR A 83 11.30 -0.72 -2.10
N PHE A 84 10.36 -0.25 -2.92
CA PHE A 84 9.38 -1.13 -3.56
C PHE A 84 10.02 -2.03 -4.62
N ASP A 85 10.94 -1.52 -5.43
CA ASP A 85 11.63 -2.31 -6.46
C ASP A 85 12.48 -3.42 -5.81
N ASN A 86 13.16 -3.13 -4.69
CA ASN A 86 13.94 -4.10 -3.92
C ASN A 86 13.07 -5.17 -3.23
N ALA A 87 11.80 -4.87 -2.94
CA ALA A 87 10.85 -5.86 -2.41
C ALA A 87 10.49 -6.96 -3.44
N GLY A 88 10.91 -6.76 -4.68
CA GLY A 88 10.65 -7.66 -5.80
C GLY A 88 9.29 -7.41 -6.45
N HIS A 89 9.17 -7.89 -7.68
CA HIS A 89 7.94 -7.81 -8.45
C HIS A 89 7.27 -9.19 -8.51
N VAL A 90 5.97 -9.22 -8.24
CA VAL A 90 5.14 -10.42 -8.40
C VAL A 90 4.16 -10.16 -9.54
N ASP A 91 4.36 -10.83 -10.67
CA ASP A 91 3.35 -10.84 -11.73
C ASP A 91 2.22 -11.80 -11.33
N LEU A 92 1.12 -11.19 -10.87
CA LEU A 92 -0.04 -11.94 -10.43
C LEU A 92 -0.69 -12.76 -11.56
N VAL A 93 -0.73 -12.20 -12.77
CA VAL A 93 -1.35 -12.85 -13.94
C VAL A 93 -0.51 -14.04 -14.37
N GLU A 94 0.80 -13.91 -14.38
CA GLU A 94 1.72 -15.01 -14.67
C GLU A 94 1.52 -16.17 -13.68
N ARG A 95 1.54 -15.89 -12.37
CA ARG A 95 1.31 -16.92 -11.34
C ARG A 95 -0.06 -17.60 -11.44
N ILE A 96 -1.10 -16.85 -11.79
CA ILE A 96 -2.43 -17.43 -12.03
C ILE A 96 -2.40 -18.37 -13.23
N ASN A 97 -1.74 -17.99 -14.32
CA ASN A 97 -1.64 -18.82 -15.52
C ASN A 97 -0.82 -20.09 -15.28
N GLU A 98 0.23 -20.04 -14.46
CA GLU A 98 0.98 -21.21 -14.02
C GLU A 98 0.08 -22.21 -13.29
N LYS A 99 -0.73 -21.75 -12.31
CA LYS A 99 -1.68 -22.59 -11.58
C LYS A 99 -2.77 -23.15 -12.49
N LYS A 100 -3.27 -22.33 -13.40
CA LYS A 100 -4.27 -22.76 -14.38
C LYS A 100 -3.79 -23.92 -15.26
N SER A 101 -2.51 -23.95 -15.62
CA SER A 101 -1.92 -25.05 -16.39
C SER A 101 -1.93 -26.39 -15.63
N SER A 102 -1.94 -26.34 -14.29
CA SER A 102 -2.09 -27.52 -13.41
C SER A 102 -3.55 -27.86 -13.11
N ASN A 103 -4.52 -27.17 -13.73
CA ASN A 103 -5.96 -27.31 -13.47
C ASN A 103 -6.34 -27.09 -11.99
N GLU A 104 -5.61 -26.23 -11.31
CA GLU A 104 -5.84 -25.84 -9.92
C GLU A 104 -6.29 -24.37 -9.82
N PRO A 105 -7.17 -24.01 -8.88
CA PRO A 105 -7.52 -22.64 -8.64
C PRO A 105 -6.34 -21.87 -8.00
N PHE A 106 -6.21 -20.60 -8.38
CA PHE A 106 -5.33 -19.66 -7.69
C PHE A 106 -6.14 -18.91 -6.63
N ILE A 107 -5.76 -19.04 -5.36
CA ILE A 107 -6.49 -18.47 -4.23
C ILE A 107 -5.81 -17.21 -3.76
N ILE A 108 -6.56 -16.09 -3.70
CA ILE A 108 -6.10 -14.80 -3.17
C ILE A 108 -6.88 -14.50 -1.89
N VAL A 109 -6.19 -14.39 -0.77
CA VAL A 109 -6.79 -14.06 0.54
C VAL A 109 -6.50 -12.60 0.88
N PHE A 110 -7.57 -11.82 1.12
CA PHE A 110 -7.48 -10.42 1.55
C PHE A 110 -7.59 -10.33 3.07
N VAL A 111 -6.54 -9.89 3.72
CA VAL A 111 -6.47 -9.73 5.17
C VAL A 111 -6.21 -8.27 5.56
N GLY A 112 -6.62 -7.87 6.76
CA GLY A 112 -6.38 -6.53 7.30
C GLY A 112 -7.45 -6.11 8.30
N ILE A 113 -7.18 -5.05 9.06
CA ILE A 113 -8.14 -4.48 10.01
C ILE A 113 -9.30 -3.76 9.31
N ASN A 114 -10.35 -3.40 10.06
CA ASN A 114 -11.51 -2.71 9.49
C ASN A 114 -11.13 -1.32 8.95
N GLY A 115 -11.71 -0.93 7.81
CA GLY A 115 -11.44 0.37 7.19
C GLY A 115 -10.18 0.44 6.30
N THR A 116 -9.32 -0.57 6.24
CA THR A 116 -8.09 -0.56 5.43
C THR A 116 -8.29 -0.74 3.93
N GLY A 117 -9.52 -0.90 3.47
CA GLY A 117 -9.82 -1.00 2.04
C GLY A 117 -9.76 -2.42 1.46
N LYS A 118 -9.80 -3.48 2.28
CA LYS A 118 -9.81 -4.89 1.81
C LYS A 118 -10.82 -5.13 0.69
N THR A 119 -12.09 -4.80 0.94
CA THR A 119 -13.19 -5.01 -0.02
C THR A 119 -12.99 -4.21 -1.30
N THR A 120 -12.49 -2.98 -1.19
CA THR A 120 -12.18 -2.13 -2.35
C THR A 120 -11.02 -2.70 -3.17
N SER A 121 -9.97 -3.18 -2.53
CA SER A 121 -8.82 -3.80 -3.18
C SER A 121 -9.21 -5.11 -3.87
N LEU A 122 -10.03 -5.94 -3.20
CA LEU A 122 -10.58 -7.14 -3.76
C LEU A 122 -11.37 -6.83 -5.05
N ALA A 123 -12.27 -5.84 -5.01
CA ALA A 123 -13.06 -5.45 -6.18
C ALA A 123 -12.20 -4.95 -7.35
N LYS A 124 -11.14 -4.18 -7.07
CA LYS A 124 -10.18 -3.71 -8.10
C LYS A 124 -9.41 -4.85 -8.73
N ILE A 125 -8.88 -5.78 -7.94
CA ILE A 125 -8.15 -6.95 -8.44
C ILE A 125 -9.09 -7.87 -9.21
N ALA A 126 -10.28 -8.13 -8.69
CA ALA A 126 -11.29 -8.94 -9.40
C ALA A 126 -11.67 -8.34 -10.76
N ASN A 127 -11.81 -7.01 -10.84
CA ASN A 127 -12.06 -6.33 -12.12
C ASN A 127 -10.87 -6.44 -13.07
N MET A 128 -9.65 -6.28 -12.57
CA MET A 128 -8.43 -6.45 -13.36
C MET A 128 -8.35 -7.86 -13.95
N LEU A 129 -8.52 -8.90 -13.12
CA LEU A 129 -8.47 -10.29 -13.56
C LEU A 129 -9.58 -10.63 -14.57
N LYS A 130 -10.79 -10.08 -14.39
CA LYS A 130 -11.88 -10.20 -15.36
C LYS A 130 -11.50 -9.59 -16.71
N ASN A 131 -10.85 -8.42 -16.74
CA ASN A 131 -10.42 -7.77 -17.96
C ASN A 131 -9.33 -8.58 -18.68
N GLU A 132 -8.51 -9.33 -17.94
CA GLU A 132 -7.56 -10.33 -18.45
C GLU A 132 -8.26 -11.63 -18.90
N LYS A 133 -9.60 -11.66 -18.94
CA LYS A 133 -10.42 -12.81 -19.35
C LYS A 133 -10.22 -14.04 -18.47
N LEU A 134 -9.83 -13.85 -17.22
CA LEU A 134 -9.74 -14.92 -16.24
C LEU A 134 -11.11 -15.15 -15.58
N SER A 135 -11.42 -16.41 -15.25
CA SER A 135 -12.60 -16.75 -14.47
C SER A 135 -12.37 -16.38 -13.01
N VAL A 136 -13.26 -15.59 -12.44
CA VAL A 136 -13.16 -15.11 -11.06
C VAL A 136 -14.41 -15.49 -10.28
N VAL A 137 -14.21 -16.11 -9.12
CA VAL A 137 -15.25 -16.38 -8.12
C VAL A 137 -14.84 -15.71 -6.82
N ILE A 138 -15.79 -15.10 -6.13
CA ILE A 138 -15.55 -14.42 -4.87
C ILE A 138 -16.23 -15.18 -3.74
N ALA A 139 -15.45 -15.57 -2.71
CA ALA A 139 -15.93 -16.17 -1.48
C ALA A 139 -16.18 -15.07 -0.44
N ALA A 140 -17.45 -14.89 0.01
CA ALA A 140 -17.80 -13.93 1.06
C ALA A 140 -17.53 -14.53 2.44
N ALA A 141 -16.25 -14.68 2.80
CA ALA A 141 -15.80 -15.34 4.02
C ALA A 141 -15.78 -14.44 5.28
N ASP A 142 -16.16 -13.15 5.17
CA ASP A 142 -16.36 -12.24 6.33
C ASP A 142 -17.77 -12.44 6.91
N THR A 143 -17.97 -13.62 7.50
CA THR A 143 -19.29 -14.11 7.95
C THR A 143 -19.72 -13.57 9.31
N TYR A 144 -18.83 -12.91 10.03
CA TYR A 144 -19.12 -12.38 11.38
C TYR A 144 -19.36 -10.88 11.41
N ARG A 145 -18.99 -10.14 10.37
CA ARG A 145 -19.17 -8.71 10.31
C ARG A 145 -20.48 -8.33 9.63
N ALA A 146 -21.35 -7.64 10.37
CA ALA A 146 -22.64 -7.16 9.85
C ALA A 146 -22.47 -6.32 8.57
N GLY A 147 -23.26 -6.61 7.53
CA GLY A 147 -23.24 -5.91 6.25
C GLY A 147 -22.07 -6.28 5.31
N ALA A 148 -21.14 -7.14 5.73
CA ALA A 148 -19.98 -7.47 4.90
C ALA A 148 -20.36 -8.26 3.64
N ILE A 149 -21.27 -9.21 3.78
CA ILE A 149 -21.75 -10.04 2.66
C ILE A 149 -22.51 -9.17 1.65
N GLU A 150 -23.40 -8.29 2.12
CA GLU A 150 -24.17 -7.37 1.27
C GLU A 150 -23.28 -6.39 0.53
N GLN A 151 -22.29 -5.79 1.23
CA GLN A 151 -21.33 -4.88 0.64
C GLN A 151 -20.54 -5.59 -0.50
N LEU A 152 -20.09 -6.81 -0.24
CA LEU A 152 -19.37 -7.58 -1.23
C LEU A 152 -20.26 -7.99 -2.41
N ARG A 153 -21.52 -8.35 -2.15
CA ARG A 153 -22.53 -8.66 -3.17
C ARG A 153 -22.79 -7.47 -4.10
N GLU A 154 -22.85 -6.25 -3.55
CA GLU A 154 -23.00 -5.04 -4.36
C GLU A 154 -21.83 -4.86 -5.34
N HIS A 155 -20.58 -5.03 -4.87
CA HIS A 155 -19.40 -4.97 -5.74
C HIS A 155 -19.41 -6.05 -6.81
N THR A 156 -19.73 -7.29 -6.45
CA THR A 156 -19.77 -8.40 -7.40
C THR A 156 -20.86 -8.25 -8.46
N ASN A 157 -22.04 -7.73 -8.07
CA ASN A 157 -23.12 -7.43 -9.01
C ASN A 157 -22.69 -6.35 -10.02
N ARG A 158 -22.07 -5.27 -9.56
CA ARG A 158 -21.54 -4.20 -10.44
C ARG A 158 -20.51 -4.72 -11.43
N LEU A 159 -19.72 -5.69 -11.02
CA LEU A 159 -18.68 -6.31 -11.83
C LEU A 159 -19.21 -7.51 -12.65
N ASN A 160 -20.44 -7.93 -12.45
CA ASN A 160 -21.01 -9.15 -13.04
C ASN A 160 -20.11 -10.36 -12.77
N LEU A 161 -19.79 -10.61 -11.51
CA LEU A 161 -18.96 -11.73 -11.03
C LEU A 161 -19.79 -12.66 -10.15
N LYS A 162 -19.40 -13.94 -10.13
CA LYS A 162 -19.98 -14.94 -9.25
C LYS A 162 -19.51 -14.72 -7.81
N ILE A 163 -20.46 -14.74 -6.86
CA ILE A 163 -20.19 -14.73 -5.42
C ILE A 163 -20.74 -16.00 -4.77
N ILE A 164 -19.96 -16.60 -3.90
CA ILE A 164 -20.38 -17.67 -2.99
C ILE A 164 -20.48 -17.05 -1.59
N ALA A 165 -21.63 -17.21 -0.96
CA ALA A 165 -21.90 -16.72 0.38
C ALA A 165 -22.80 -17.71 1.12
N GLN A 166 -22.57 -17.85 2.40
CA GLN A 166 -23.42 -18.58 3.33
C GLN A 166 -24.08 -17.62 4.34
N ASN A 167 -24.81 -18.16 5.30
CA ASN A 167 -25.44 -17.34 6.36
C ASN A 167 -24.36 -16.71 7.26
N TYR A 168 -24.72 -15.60 7.91
CA TYR A 168 -23.90 -15.03 8.98
C TYR A 168 -23.66 -16.06 10.07
N GLY A 169 -22.43 -16.09 10.60
CA GLY A 169 -21.98 -17.08 11.59
C GLY A 169 -21.51 -18.41 11.01
N SER A 170 -21.59 -18.62 9.69
CA SER A 170 -21.03 -19.80 9.05
C SER A 170 -19.50 -19.79 9.12
N ASP A 171 -18.89 -20.98 9.07
CA ASP A 171 -17.42 -21.11 9.03
C ASP A 171 -16.85 -20.49 7.73
N PRO A 172 -15.95 -19.50 7.84
CA PRO A 172 -15.28 -18.89 6.68
C PRO A 172 -14.57 -19.91 5.76
N ALA A 173 -14.01 -20.98 6.34
CA ALA A 173 -13.35 -22.03 5.57
C ALA A 173 -14.36 -22.84 4.74
N ALA A 174 -15.57 -23.05 5.25
CA ALA A 174 -16.63 -23.71 4.49
C ALA A 174 -17.07 -22.86 3.28
N VAL A 175 -17.21 -21.54 3.45
CA VAL A 175 -17.52 -20.61 2.34
C VAL A 175 -16.42 -20.63 1.27
N ALA A 176 -15.15 -20.66 1.69
CA ALA A 176 -14.01 -20.73 0.77
C ALA A 176 -13.96 -22.06 0.03
N LYS A 177 -14.34 -23.17 0.68
CA LYS A 177 -14.40 -24.50 0.06
C LYS A 177 -15.51 -24.62 -0.98
N ASP A 178 -16.64 -23.95 -0.76
CA ASP A 178 -17.77 -23.95 -1.69
C ASP A 178 -17.52 -23.10 -2.94
N ALA A 179 -16.52 -22.20 -2.89
CA ALA A 179 -16.17 -21.32 -3.98
C ALA A 179 -15.24 -21.99 -5.00
#